data_65c0cffbb3f27e3ac753f69861eac67a
#
_entry.id   65c0cffbb3f27e3ac753f69861eac67a
#
_cell.length_a   1.000
_cell.length_b   1.000
_cell.length_c   1.000
_cell.angle_alpha   90.00
_cell.angle_beta   90.00
_cell.angle_gamma   90.00
#
_symmetry.space_group_name_H-M   'P 1'
#
loop_
_entity.id
_entity.type
_entity.pdbx_description
1 polymer ?
#
loop_
_entity_poly.entity_id
_entity_poly.type
_entity_poly.pdbx_seq_one_letter_code
_entity_poly.pdbx_strand_id
1 'polypeptide(L)'
;FMPVGTAATVKAMLPSSVRQTGADILLGNTYHLMLRPTAERIDRLGGLHKFMNWERPILTDSGGFQVMSLSSLRKMSEDGVTFKSHIDGSKHHLTPERSMEIQRLLGSDIVMCFDECPALPAERDEIARSMRMSMRWAERSRAAFGNRPGHALFGIQQGGLDEQLRGESADALKAIGFEGYAVGGLAVGEGQKAMFEVLDFAPDQLPEDKPRYLMGVGKPDDIVGAVKRGIDMMQNYFLISSAFRKAILSTKKAKAFDIFSPE
;
A
#
# COMPACT_ATOMS: atom_id res chain seq x y z
N PHE A 1 7.15 -9.04 -6.11
CA PHE A 1 6.23 -8.22 -6.91
C PHE A 1 4.80 -8.72 -6.75
N MET A 2 3.87 -7.81 -6.49
CA MET A 2 2.45 -8.12 -6.29
C MET A 2 1.63 -7.70 -7.49
N PRO A 3 0.96 -8.64 -8.20
CA PRO A 3 -0.07 -8.29 -9.16
C PRO A 3 -1.26 -7.60 -8.51
N VAL A 4 -1.85 -6.62 -9.20
CA VAL A 4 -2.95 -5.84 -8.66
C VAL A 4 -4.30 -6.42 -9.09
N GLY A 5 -5.07 -6.85 -8.10
CA GLY A 5 -6.45 -7.33 -8.23
C GLY A 5 -7.47 -6.27 -7.83
N THR A 6 -7.57 -5.17 -8.58
CA THR A 6 -8.29 -3.93 -8.22
C THR A 6 -9.70 -4.16 -7.68
N ALA A 7 -10.52 -4.94 -8.37
CA ALA A 7 -11.90 -5.24 -7.98
C ALA A 7 -12.07 -6.74 -7.72
N ALA A 8 -11.20 -7.31 -6.88
CA ALA A 8 -11.12 -8.73 -6.57
C ALA A 8 -10.77 -9.61 -7.80
N THR A 9 -10.07 -9.05 -8.78
CA THR A 9 -9.58 -9.80 -9.94
C THR A 9 -8.37 -9.12 -10.56
N VAL A 10 -7.38 -9.89 -10.96
CA VAL A 10 -6.33 -9.42 -11.87
C VAL A 10 -6.92 -9.36 -13.26
N LYS A 11 -7.01 -8.16 -13.83
CA LYS A 11 -7.74 -7.92 -15.08
C LYS A 11 -7.30 -8.86 -16.19
N ALA A 12 -8.28 -9.52 -16.82
CA ALA A 12 -8.12 -10.48 -17.94
C ALA A 12 -7.30 -11.74 -17.61
N MET A 13 -7.13 -12.08 -16.32
CA MET A 13 -6.42 -13.30 -15.90
C MET A 13 -7.26 -14.12 -14.93
N LEU A 14 -7.28 -15.44 -15.12
CA LEU A 14 -7.82 -16.36 -14.12
C LEU A 14 -6.86 -16.46 -12.92
N PRO A 15 -7.36 -16.71 -11.69
CA PRO A 15 -6.49 -16.90 -10.52
C PRO A 15 -5.44 -18.01 -10.72
N SER A 16 -5.79 -19.08 -11.42
CA SER A 16 -4.86 -20.16 -11.77
C SER A 16 -3.72 -19.66 -12.67
N SER A 17 -4.03 -18.80 -13.65
CA SER A 17 -3.02 -18.22 -14.54
C SER A 17 -2.10 -17.25 -13.77
N VAL A 18 -2.65 -16.49 -12.83
CA VAL A 18 -1.83 -15.63 -11.95
C VAL A 18 -0.89 -16.49 -11.10
N ARG A 19 -1.37 -17.60 -10.51
CA ARG A 19 -0.51 -18.55 -9.79
C ARG A 19 0.63 -19.10 -10.64
N GLN A 20 0.36 -19.42 -11.90
CA GLN A 20 1.36 -19.95 -12.85
C GLN A 20 2.47 -18.93 -13.17
N THR A 21 2.25 -17.62 -12.99
CA THR A 21 3.31 -16.61 -13.12
C THR A 21 4.32 -16.66 -11.98
N GLY A 22 4.04 -17.40 -10.90
CA GLY A 22 4.84 -17.46 -9.69
C GLY A 22 4.51 -16.36 -8.68
N ALA A 23 3.35 -15.68 -8.82
CA ALA A 23 2.90 -14.72 -7.83
C ALA A 23 2.54 -15.45 -6.51
N ASP A 24 3.13 -15.00 -5.40
CA ASP A 24 2.86 -15.52 -4.06
C ASP A 24 1.88 -14.65 -3.28
N ILE A 25 1.71 -13.39 -3.66
CA ILE A 25 0.86 -12.40 -3.01
C ILE A 25 0.15 -11.54 -4.06
N LEU A 26 -1.08 -11.13 -3.77
CA LEU A 26 -1.84 -10.17 -4.57
C LEU A 26 -2.10 -8.88 -3.78
N LEU A 27 -2.35 -7.79 -4.51
CA LEU A 27 -2.87 -6.55 -3.93
C LEU A 27 -4.33 -6.34 -4.32
N GLY A 28 -5.18 -6.05 -3.34
CA GLY A 28 -6.57 -5.59 -3.51
C GLY A 28 -6.69 -4.10 -3.20
N ASN A 29 -7.53 -3.37 -3.94
CA ASN A 29 -7.72 -1.94 -3.68
C ASN A 29 -8.97 -1.69 -2.82
N THR A 30 -8.76 -1.25 -1.60
CA THR A 30 -9.78 -0.97 -0.59
C THR A 30 -10.85 0.00 -1.10
N TYR A 31 -10.45 1.09 -1.74
CA TYR A 31 -11.39 2.06 -2.32
C TYR A 31 -12.37 1.44 -3.30
N HIS A 32 -11.91 0.62 -4.23
CA HIS A 32 -12.77 -0.03 -5.21
C HIS A 32 -13.68 -1.06 -4.56
N LEU A 33 -13.15 -1.87 -3.66
CA LEU A 33 -13.87 -2.95 -3.00
C LEU A 33 -14.92 -2.43 -2.01
N MET A 34 -14.67 -1.31 -1.31
CA MET A 34 -15.65 -0.68 -0.43
C MET A 34 -16.83 -0.10 -1.19
N LEU A 35 -16.62 0.40 -2.41
CA LEU A 35 -17.69 0.94 -3.25
C LEU A 35 -18.48 -0.17 -3.93
N ARG A 36 -17.79 -1.16 -4.47
CA ARG A 36 -18.41 -2.27 -5.19
C ARG A 36 -17.53 -3.53 -5.16
N PRO A 37 -18.01 -4.68 -4.61
CA PRO A 37 -19.40 -4.96 -4.19
C PRO A 37 -19.76 -4.53 -2.75
N THR A 38 -18.92 -3.88 -2.02
CA THR A 38 -18.85 -3.47 -0.61
C THR A 38 -18.11 -4.49 0.26
N ALA A 39 -17.40 -4.00 1.27
CA ALA A 39 -16.63 -4.85 2.17
C ALA A 39 -17.55 -5.79 2.98
N GLU A 40 -18.70 -5.31 3.41
CA GLU A 40 -19.71 -6.08 4.16
C GLU A 40 -20.29 -7.24 3.32
N ARG A 41 -20.39 -7.06 2.00
CA ARG A 41 -20.83 -8.15 1.12
C ARG A 41 -19.74 -9.20 0.96
N ILE A 42 -18.48 -8.76 0.79
CA ILE A 42 -17.33 -9.67 0.69
C ILE A 42 -17.18 -10.48 1.99
N ASP A 43 -17.31 -9.85 3.15
CA ASP A 43 -17.29 -10.52 4.45
C ASP A 43 -18.35 -11.64 4.54
N ARG A 44 -19.62 -11.35 4.19
CA ARG A 44 -20.70 -12.35 4.14
C ARG A 44 -20.45 -13.51 3.17
N LEU A 45 -19.63 -13.30 2.14
CA LEU A 45 -19.23 -14.33 1.18
C LEU A 45 -17.99 -15.12 1.62
N GLY A 46 -17.45 -14.84 2.80
CA GLY A 46 -16.32 -15.55 3.40
C GLY A 46 -14.96 -14.91 3.13
N GLY A 47 -14.94 -13.59 2.93
CA GLY A 47 -13.73 -12.80 2.74
C GLY A 47 -13.19 -12.79 1.32
N LEU A 48 -12.16 -11.97 1.11
CA LEU A 48 -11.61 -11.70 -0.21
C LEU A 48 -10.93 -12.94 -0.82
N HIS A 49 -10.28 -13.78 -0.02
CA HIS A 49 -9.66 -15.03 -0.48
C HIS A 49 -10.67 -15.94 -1.20
N LYS A 50 -11.80 -16.18 -0.56
CA LYS A 50 -12.87 -17.00 -1.12
C LYS A 50 -13.53 -16.33 -2.33
N PHE A 51 -13.76 -15.01 -2.24
CA PHE A 51 -14.38 -14.23 -3.30
C PHE A 51 -13.51 -14.17 -4.57
N MET A 52 -12.18 -14.08 -4.43
CA MET A 52 -11.21 -14.07 -5.54
C MET A 52 -10.78 -15.46 -6.00
N ASN A 53 -11.12 -16.52 -5.24
CA ASN A 53 -10.53 -17.86 -5.43
C ASN A 53 -9.00 -17.84 -5.38
N TRP A 54 -8.46 -17.16 -4.33
CA TRP A 54 -7.03 -16.98 -4.11
C TRP A 54 -6.67 -17.36 -2.68
N GLU A 55 -5.87 -18.43 -2.50
CA GLU A 55 -5.56 -19.03 -1.20
C GLU A 55 -4.24 -18.51 -0.58
N ARG A 56 -3.47 -17.72 -1.36
CA ARG A 56 -2.21 -17.12 -0.92
C ARG A 56 -2.45 -15.74 -0.33
N PRO A 57 -1.45 -15.13 0.36
CA PRO A 57 -1.61 -13.83 0.99
C PRO A 57 -2.18 -12.74 0.07
N ILE A 58 -2.97 -11.86 0.67
CA ILE A 58 -3.53 -10.67 0.04
C ILE A 58 -3.16 -9.46 0.89
N LEU A 59 -2.52 -8.48 0.24
CA LEU A 59 -2.34 -7.14 0.79
C LEU A 59 -3.46 -6.24 0.28
N THR A 60 -4.07 -5.43 1.16
CA THR A 60 -4.96 -4.34 0.73
C THR A 60 -4.35 -2.99 1.04
N ASP A 61 -4.47 -2.05 0.09
CA ASP A 61 -4.10 -0.66 0.34
C ASP A 61 -5.08 0.03 1.31
N SER A 62 -4.72 1.25 1.77
CA SER A 62 -5.56 2.02 2.70
C SER A 62 -6.83 2.60 2.07
N GLY A 63 -6.86 2.74 0.74
CA GLY A 63 -7.87 3.46 -0.04
C GLY A 63 -7.62 4.97 -0.14
N GLY A 64 -6.70 5.53 0.64
CA GLY A 64 -6.42 6.98 0.69
C GLY A 64 -6.00 7.56 -0.65
N PHE A 65 -5.01 6.96 -1.31
CA PHE A 65 -4.52 7.43 -2.61
C PHE A 65 -5.61 7.47 -3.68
N GLN A 66 -6.46 6.45 -3.78
CA GLN A 66 -7.53 6.39 -4.78
C GLN A 66 -8.60 7.46 -4.53
N VAL A 67 -8.92 7.77 -3.27
CA VAL A 67 -9.78 8.92 -2.93
C VAL A 67 -9.16 10.21 -3.45
N MET A 68 -7.84 10.38 -3.28
CA MET A 68 -7.12 11.57 -3.76
C MET A 68 -7.08 11.68 -5.28
N SER A 69 -6.88 10.57 -5.97
CA SER A 69 -6.69 10.53 -7.44
C SER A 69 -7.99 10.44 -8.24
N LEU A 70 -9.03 9.80 -7.71
CA LEU A 70 -10.27 9.48 -8.46
C LEU A 70 -11.47 10.33 -8.06
N SER A 71 -11.44 11.01 -6.90
CA SER A 71 -12.56 11.81 -6.44
C SER A 71 -12.30 13.30 -6.69
N SER A 72 -13.10 13.89 -7.59
CA SER A 72 -13.05 15.32 -7.90
C SER A 72 -13.63 16.20 -6.78
N LEU A 73 -14.51 15.66 -5.94
CA LEU A 73 -15.17 16.35 -4.83
C LEU A 73 -14.78 15.64 -3.52
N ARG A 74 -13.70 16.10 -2.91
CA ARG A 74 -13.22 15.62 -1.62
C ARG A 74 -13.00 16.76 -0.64
N LYS A 75 -13.23 16.49 0.63
CA LYS A 75 -12.90 17.38 1.74
C LYS A 75 -12.03 16.61 2.74
N MET A 76 -10.83 17.09 2.94
CA MET A 76 -9.88 16.56 3.91
C MET A 76 -10.05 17.26 5.25
N SER A 77 -9.91 16.54 6.33
CA SER A 77 -9.86 17.06 7.72
C SER A 77 -8.98 16.13 8.55
N GLU A 78 -8.67 16.53 9.77
CA GLU A 78 -7.94 15.69 10.73
C GLU A 78 -8.66 14.37 11.06
N ASP A 79 -9.99 14.38 10.96
CA ASP A 79 -10.81 13.18 11.20
C ASP A 79 -10.67 12.15 10.07
N GLY A 80 -10.56 12.59 8.82
CA GLY A 80 -10.49 11.74 7.65
C GLY A 80 -10.88 12.47 6.39
N VAL A 81 -11.28 11.74 5.36
CA VAL A 81 -11.65 12.30 4.05
C VAL A 81 -13.11 12.00 3.71
N THR A 82 -13.86 13.06 3.40
CA THR A 82 -15.20 12.95 2.81
C THR A 82 -15.13 13.12 1.31
N PHE A 83 -15.75 12.22 0.56
CA PHE A 83 -15.72 12.23 -0.91
C PHE A 83 -17.02 11.72 -1.52
N LYS A 84 -17.18 11.95 -2.83
CA LYS A 84 -18.24 11.35 -3.62
C LYS A 84 -17.72 10.20 -4.46
N SER A 85 -18.44 9.08 -4.44
CA SER A 85 -18.16 7.92 -5.29
C SER A 85 -18.19 8.30 -6.77
N HIS A 86 -17.17 7.89 -7.52
CA HIS A 86 -17.13 8.05 -8.98
C HIS A 86 -18.11 7.10 -9.71
N ILE A 87 -18.69 6.12 -9.00
CA ILE A 87 -19.58 5.11 -9.59
C ILE A 87 -21.02 5.63 -9.65
N ASP A 88 -21.49 6.23 -8.55
CA ASP A 88 -22.91 6.58 -8.35
C ASP A 88 -23.11 7.94 -7.67
N GLY A 89 -22.03 8.66 -7.36
CA GLY A 89 -22.10 9.97 -6.70
C GLY A 89 -22.45 9.93 -5.22
N SER A 90 -22.63 8.76 -4.61
CA SER A 90 -22.91 8.61 -3.18
C SER A 90 -21.78 9.21 -2.33
N LYS A 91 -22.16 9.80 -1.19
CA LYS A 91 -21.21 10.44 -0.28
C LYS A 91 -20.67 9.41 0.72
N HIS A 92 -19.36 9.37 0.85
CA HIS A 92 -18.63 8.51 1.77
C HIS A 92 -17.73 9.32 2.70
N HIS A 93 -17.49 8.80 3.89
CA HIS A 93 -16.52 9.31 4.84
C HIS A 93 -15.57 8.19 5.23
N LEU A 94 -14.28 8.36 4.95
CA LEU A 94 -13.23 7.38 5.22
C LEU A 94 -12.28 7.97 6.26
N THR A 95 -12.22 7.32 7.41
CA THR A 95 -11.30 7.61 8.51
C THR A 95 -10.26 6.52 8.64
N PRO A 96 -9.17 6.71 9.39
CA PRO A 96 -8.24 5.62 9.70
C PRO A 96 -8.93 4.37 10.25
N GLU A 97 -9.86 4.54 11.19
CA GLU A 97 -10.61 3.43 11.80
C GLU A 97 -11.50 2.71 10.78
N ARG A 98 -12.19 3.49 9.93
CA ARG A 98 -13.04 2.89 8.89
C ARG A 98 -12.22 2.15 7.84
N SER A 99 -11.04 2.65 7.47
CA SER A 99 -10.12 1.95 6.58
C SER A 99 -9.68 0.61 7.18
N MET A 100 -9.32 0.59 8.47
CA MET A 100 -8.96 -0.65 9.17
C MET A 100 -10.13 -1.63 9.24
N GLU A 101 -11.34 -1.14 9.52
CA GLU A 101 -12.54 -1.96 9.54
C GLU A 101 -12.85 -2.59 8.17
N ILE A 102 -12.76 -1.81 7.09
CA ILE A 102 -12.97 -2.30 5.73
C ILE A 102 -11.96 -3.40 5.39
N GLN A 103 -10.67 -3.17 5.64
CA GLN A 103 -9.63 -4.16 5.37
C GLN A 103 -9.81 -5.43 6.23
N ARG A 104 -10.32 -5.29 7.46
CA ARG A 104 -10.70 -6.42 8.31
C ARG A 104 -11.88 -7.22 7.72
N LEU A 105 -12.92 -6.56 7.23
CA LEU A 105 -14.07 -7.20 6.57
C LEU A 105 -13.66 -7.90 5.26
N LEU A 106 -12.68 -7.34 4.55
CA LEU A 106 -12.10 -7.98 3.37
C LEU A 106 -11.32 -9.25 3.74
N GLY A 107 -10.86 -9.40 4.98
CA GLY A 107 -10.05 -10.53 5.43
C GLY A 107 -8.63 -10.51 4.86
N SER A 108 -8.04 -9.30 4.71
CA SER A 108 -6.68 -9.14 4.20
C SER A 108 -5.64 -9.61 5.22
N ASP A 109 -4.59 -10.28 4.74
CA ASP A 109 -3.47 -10.73 5.58
C ASP A 109 -2.53 -9.58 5.94
N ILE A 110 -2.27 -8.71 4.97
CA ILE A 110 -1.49 -7.48 5.16
C ILE A 110 -2.38 -6.29 4.85
N VAL A 111 -2.47 -5.34 5.79
CA VAL A 111 -3.23 -4.11 5.64
C VAL A 111 -2.30 -2.91 5.71
N MET A 112 -2.67 -1.82 5.04
CA MET A 112 -1.92 -0.57 5.06
C MET A 112 -2.58 0.44 6.00
N CYS A 113 -1.80 1.17 6.80
CA CYS A 113 -2.33 2.28 7.58
C CYS A 113 -2.91 3.37 6.64
N PHE A 114 -3.85 4.15 7.15
CA PHE A 114 -4.45 5.24 6.37
C PHE A 114 -3.49 6.42 6.29
N ASP A 115 -3.31 6.98 5.10
CA ASP A 115 -2.37 8.06 4.83
C ASP A 115 -2.91 9.08 3.83
N GLU A 116 -2.30 10.26 3.82
CA GLU A 116 -2.46 11.26 2.77
C GLU A 116 -1.18 11.32 1.92
N CYS A 117 -1.37 11.31 0.60
CA CYS A 117 -0.30 11.48 -0.37
C CYS A 117 -0.59 12.73 -1.21
N PRO A 118 0.06 13.88 -0.94
CA PRO A 118 -0.12 15.10 -1.74
C PRO A 118 0.46 14.88 -3.15
N ALA A 119 -0.14 15.53 -4.14
CA ALA A 119 0.40 15.55 -5.49
C ALA A 119 1.70 16.35 -5.53
N LEU A 120 2.65 15.92 -6.36
CA LEU A 120 3.89 16.68 -6.61
C LEU A 120 3.80 17.42 -7.96
N PRO A 121 4.43 18.61 -8.09
CA PRO A 121 5.16 19.35 -7.05
C PRO A 121 4.25 20.03 -6.02
N ALA A 122 4.72 20.08 -4.77
CA ALA A 122 4.06 20.77 -3.66
C ALA A 122 5.11 21.52 -2.82
N GLU A 123 4.69 22.57 -2.12
CA GLU A 123 5.55 23.33 -1.22
C GLU A 123 5.94 22.48 0.02
N ARG A 124 7.16 22.68 0.52
CA ARG A 124 7.69 21.90 1.66
C ARG A 124 6.77 21.94 2.88
N ASP A 125 6.17 23.07 3.18
CA ASP A 125 5.26 23.21 4.33
C ASP A 125 3.96 22.43 4.15
N GLU A 126 3.47 22.30 2.92
CA GLU A 126 2.31 21.47 2.58
C GLU A 126 2.66 20.00 2.75
N ILE A 127 3.79 19.55 2.22
CA ILE A 127 4.31 18.20 2.40
C ILE A 127 4.48 17.85 3.87
N ALA A 128 5.04 18.77 4.68
CA ALA A 128 5.25 18.56 6.10
C ALA A 128 3.92 18.43 6.87
N ARG A 129 2.92 19.28 6.56
CA ARG A 129 1.58 19.18 7.18
C ARG A 129 0.89 17.87 6.84
N SER A 130 0.91 17.47 5.58
CA SER A 130 0.35 16.21 5.09
C SER A 130 1.02 15.00 5.75
N MET A 131 2.35 14.98 5.76
CA MET A 131 3.13 13.92 6.40
C MET A 131 2.78 13.79 7.90
N ARG A 132 2.78 14.89 8.66
CA ARG A 132 2.46 14.85 10.08
C ARG A 132 1.02 14.42 10.36
N MET A 133 0.06 14.78 9.50
CA MET A 133 -1.30 14.26 9.57
C MET A 133 -1.32 12.76 9.31
N SER A 134 -0.58 12.27 8.31
CA SER A 134 -0.44 10.84 8.04
C SER A 134 0.14 10.07 9.23
N MET A 135 1.08 10.66 10.00
CA MET A 135 1.62 10.02 11.21
C MET A 135 0.56 9.90 12.30
N ARG A 136 -0.27 10.92 12.54
CA ARG A 136 -1.41 10.82 13.47
C ARG A 136 -2.46 9.79 13.02
N TRP A 137 -2.70 9.69 11.72
CA TRP A 137 -3.57 8.67 11.13
C TRP A 137 -2.96 7.26 11.23
N ALA A 138 -1.65 7.13 11.11
CA ALA A 138 -0.95 5.87 11.32
C ALA A 138 -1.10 5.36 12.76
N GLU A 139 -1.00 6.25 13.77
CA GLU A 139 -1.26 5.94 15.19
C GLU A 139 -2.71 5.47 15.40
N ARG A 140 -3.70 6.19 14.85
CA ARG A 140 -5.12 5.81 14.89
C ARG A 140 -5.38 4.48 14.18
N SER A 141 -4.72 4.26 13.03
CA SER A 141 -4.81 2.98 12.31
C SER A 141 -4.26 1.84 13.16
N ARG A 142 -3.11 2.04 13.82
CA ARG A 142 -2.53 1.03 14.73
C ARG A 142 -3.46 0.70 15.89
N ALA A 143 -4.04 1.71 16.51
CA ALA A 143 -5.00 1.54 17.60
C ALA A 143 -6.26 0.76 17.14
N ALA A 144 -6.80 1.10 15.95
CA ALA A 144 -7.98 0.44 15.39
C ALA A 144 -7.68 -0.99 14.90
N PHE A 145 -6.48 -1.25 14.40
CA PHE A 145 -6.05 -2.61 14.00
C PHE A 145 -5.97 -3.54 15.22
N GLY A 146 -5.45 -3.04 16.34
CA GLY A 146 -5.30 -3.81 17.58
C GLY A 146 -4.33 -4.98 17.44
N ASN A 147 -4.58 -6.06 18.19
CA ASN A 147 -3.82 -7.30 18.12
C ASN A 147 -4.58 -8.32 17.24
N ARG A 148 -4.00 -8.70 16.11
CA ARG A 148 -4.58 -9.64 15.14
C ARG A 148 -3.52 -10.68 14.74
N PRO A 149 -3.34 -11.75 15.52
CA PRO A 149 -2.40 -12.81 15.19
C PRO A 149 -2.61 -13.35 13.77
N GLY A 150 -1.51 -13.56 13.05
CA GLY A 150 -1.54 -14.00 11.65
C GLY A 150 -1.88 -12.91 10.63
N HIS A 151 -1.93 -11.64 11.06
CA HIS A 151 -2.13 -10.48 10.17
C HIS A 151 -1.06 -9.43 10.45
N ALA A 152 -0.71 -8.65 9.43
CA ALA A 152 0.28 -7.58 9.52
C ALA A 152 -0.32 -6.22 9.17
N LEU A 153 0.09 -5.18 9.90
CA LEU A 153 -0.18 -3.78 9.56
C LEU A 153 1.12 -3.11 9.13
N PHE A 154 1.12 -2.49 7.96
CA PHE A 154 2.26 -1.74 7.44
C PHE A 154 2.07 -0.25 7.64
N GLY A 155 3.10 0.43 8.16
CA GLY A 155 3.20 1.88 8.20
C GLY A 155 3.63 2.44 6.85
N ILE A 156 3.25 3.69 6.55
CA ILE A 156 3.60 4.34 5.27
C ILE A 156 4.43 5.60 5.55
N GLN A 157 5.72 5.57 5.18
CA GLN A 157 6.60 6.72 5.23
C GLN A 157 6.18 7.73 4.14
N GLN A 158 5.90 8.96 4.57
CA GLN A 158 5.61 10.11 3.72
C GLN A 158 6.71 11.18 3.90
N GLY A 159 6.69 12.26 3.13
CA GLY A 159 7.67 13.35 3.23
C GLY A 159 8.15 13.87 1.86
N GLY A 160 7.47 13.49 0.77
CA GLY A 160 7.82 13.92 -0.59
C GLY A 160 9.24 13.54 -0.99
N LEU A 161 10.00 14.50 -1.49
CA LEU A 161 11.40 14.31 -1.86
C LEU A 161 12.39 14.79 -0.78
N ASP A 162 11.89 15.23 0.38
CA ASP A 162 12.69 15.85 1.46
C ASP A 162 13.19 14.76 2.43
N GLU A 163 14.50 14.59 2.51
CA GLU A 163 15.15 13.58 3.34
C GLU A 163 14.85 13.76 4.83
N GLN A 164 14.80 15.02 5.31
CA GLN A 164 14.54 15.34 6.72
C GLN A 164 13.08 14.99 7.09
N LEU A 165 12.11 15.34 6.24
CA LEU A 165 10.71 15.01 6.49
C LEU A 165 10.48 13.49 6.43
N ARG A 166 11.17 12.76 5.56
CA ARG A 166 11.11 11.30 5.55
C ARG A 166 11.73 10.68 6.79
N GLY A 167 12.81 11.26 7.30
CA GLY A 167 13.39 10.88 8.60
C GLY A 167 12.41 11.09 9.75
N GLU A 168 11.77 12.27 9.84
CA GLU A 168 10.72 12.56 10.83
C GLU A 168 9.57 11.54 10.75
N SER A 169 9.13 11.21 9.53
CA SER A 169 8.10 10.21 9.30
C SER A 169 8.53 8.81 9.74
N ALA A 170 9.74 8.39 9.38
CA ALA A 170 10.28 7.09 9.75
C ALA A 170 10.42 6.94 11.28
N ASP A 171 10.87 7.97 11.98
CA ASP A 171 11.00 7.95 13.44
C ASP A 171 9.63 7.83 14.12
N ALA A 172 8.62 8.56 13.65
CA ALA A 172 7.25 8.44 14.14
C ALA A 172 6.69 7.02 13.92
N LEU A 173 6.87 6.46 12.73
CA LEU A 173 6.41 5.10 12.41
C LEU A 173 7.12 4.03 13.25
N LYS A 174 8.44 4.16 13.47
CA LYS A 174 9.19 3.26 14.34
C LYS A 174 8.72 3.32 15.79
N ALA A 175 8.38 4.51 16.29
CA ALA A 175 7.84 4.70 17.63
C ALA A 175 6.46 4.06 17.82
N ILE A 176 5.59 4.09 16.78
CA ILE A 176 4.28 3.44 16.79
C ILE A 176 4.46 1.90 16.71
N GLY A 177 5.35 1.40 15.88
CA GLY A 177 5.64 -0.01 15.66
C GLY A 177 4.70 -0.69 14.66
N PHE A 178 5.29 -1.23 13.59
CA PHE A 178 4.58 -1.93 12.52
C PHE A 178 5.29 -3.23 12.15
N GLU A 179 4.54 -4.17 11.56
CA GLU A 179 5.07 -5.45 11.07
C GLU A 179 5.86 -5.29 9.76
N GLY A 180 5.66 -4.17 9.04
CA GLY A 180 6.39 -3.79 7.83
C GLY A 180 6.23 -2.29 7.56
N TYR A 181 7.00 -1.77 6.62
CA TYR A 181 7.06 -0.35 6.32
C TYR A 181 7.02 -0.10 4.82
N ALA A 182 6.22 0.85 4.39
CA ALA A 182 6.15 1.25 2.99
C ALA A 182 6.80 2.61 2.77
N VAL A 183 7.44 2.78 1.62
CA VAL A 183 7.86 4.07 1.07
C VAL A 183 6.74 4.56 0.18
N GLY A 184 5.96 5.53 0.67
CA GLY A 184 4.86 6.16 -0.04
C GLY A 184 5.25 7.49 -0.68
N GLY A 185 4.31 8.14 -1.38
CA GLY A 185 4.51 9.47 -1.95
C GLY A 185 5.53 9.53 -3.09
N LEU A 186 5.76 8.40 -3.77
CA LEU A 186 6.57 8.29 -4.99
C LEU A 186 5.71 7.73 -6.13
N ALA A 187 6.20 7.83 -7.37
CA ALA A 187 5.46 7.54 -8.60
C ALA A 187 4.16 8.39 -8.75
N VAL A 188 4.21 9.63 -8.27
CA VAL A 188 3.09 10.60 -8.28
C VAL A 188 3.39 11.85 -9.13
N GLY A 189 4.42 11.77 -10.02
CA GLY A 189 4.77 12.83 -10.97
C GLY A 189 6.24 13.28 -10.94
N GLU A 190 7.04 12.84 -9.98
CA GLU A 190 8.44 13.25 -9.78
C GLU A 190 9.42 12.72 -10.83
N GLY A 191 9.07 11.61 -11.48
CA GLY A 191 9.93 10.91 -12.43
C GLY A 191 10.96 9.98 -11.77
N GLN A 192 11.51 9.05 -12.58
CA GLN A 192 12.39 7.96 -12.11
C GLN A 192 13.65 8.45 -11.39
N LYS A 193 14.30 9.51 -11.90
CA LYS A 193 15.53 10.03 -11.30
C LYS A 193 15.30 10.49 -9.87
N ALA A 194 14.31 11.35 -9.63
CA ALA A 194 13.99 11.85 -8.30
C ALA A 194 13.52 10.72 -7.36
N MET A 195 12.76 9.75 -7.88
CA MET A 195 12.39 8.55 -7.12
C MET A 195 13.64 7.79 -6.64
N PHE A 196 14.64 7.56 -7.51
CA PHE A 196 15.85 6.85 -7.11
C PHE A 196 16.71 7.65 -6.13
N GLU A 197 16.79 9.00 -6.28
CA GLU A 197 17.46 9.87 -5.31
C GLU A 197 16.83 9.73 -3.91
N VAL A 198 15.52 9.64 -3.82
CA VAL A 198 14.83 9.35 -2.54
C VAL A 198 15.14 7.93 -2.05
N LEU A 199 15.13 6.94 -2.92
CA LEU A 199 15.42 5.56 -2.53
C LEU A 199 16.89 5.33 -2.14
N ASP A 200 17.81 6.25 -2.44
CA ASP A 200 19.19 6.18 -1.98
C ASP A 200 19.32 6.41 -0.46
N PHE A 201 18.29 6.97 0.22
CA PHE A 201 18.31 7.20 1.67
C PHE A 201 17.05 6.69 2.41
N ALA A 202 15.88 6.72 1.80
CA ALA A 202 14.62 6.45 2.50
C ALA A 202 14.53 5.02 3.07
N PRO A 203 14.94 3.95 2.37
CA PRO A 203 14.93 2.60 2.92
C PRO A 203 15.83 2.44 4.15
N ASP A 204 16.97 3.14 4.20
CA ASP A 204 17.91 3.07 5.33
C ASP A 204 17.39 3.76 6.60
N GLN A 205 16.39 4.63 6.48
CA GLN A 205 15.68 5.23 7.61
C GLN A 205 14.67 4.26 8.27
N LEU A 206 14.33 3.16 7.59
CA LEU A 206 13.36 2.15 8.03
C LEU A 206 14.07 0.91 8.59
N PRO A 207 13.44 0.13 9.50
CA PRO A 207 14.03 -1.07 10.07
C PRO A 207 14.48 -2.07 9.00
N GLU A 208 15.72 -2.60 9.15
CA GLU A 208 16.30 -3.56 8.21
C GLU A 208 15.70 -4.97 8.35
N ASP A 209 15.22 -5.29 9.53
CA ASP A 209 14.63 -6.57 9.90
C ASP A 209 13.13 -6.69 9.53
N LYS A 210 12.54 -5.63 8.97
CA LYS A 210 11.13 -5.59 8.56
C LYS A 210 11.00 -5.41 7.04
N PRO A 211 9.94 -5.97 6.41
CA PRO A 211 9.69 -5.78 4.99
C PRO A 211 9.57 -4.30 4.61
N ARG A 212 10.24 -3.90 3.52
CA ARG A 212 10.20 -2.55 2.94
C ARG A 212 9.46 -2.58 1.62
N TYR A 213 8.34 -1.88 1.55
CA TYR A 213 7.43 -1.90 0.42
C TYR A 213 7.43 -0.57 -0.32
N LEU A 214 7.82 -0.55 -1.60
CA LEU A 214 7.71 0.62 -2.49
C LEU A 214 6.37 0.60 -3.21
N MET A 215 5.54 1.61 -2.94
CA MET A 215 4.17 1.69 -3.45
C MET A 215 4.12 2.29 -4.86
N GLY A 216 3.26 1.74 -5.73
CA GLY A 216 2.95 2.31 -7.06
C GLY A 216 3.99 2.05 -8.15
N VAL A 217 5.07 1.34 -7.86
CA VAL A 217 6.21 1.14 -8.76
C VAL A 217 6.30 -0.28 -9.27
N GLY A 218 6.53 -0.46 -10.58
CA GLY A 218 6.56 -1.82 -11.14
C GLY A 218 7.03 -1.93 -12.59
N LYS A 219 7.67 -0.91 -13.15
CA LYS A 219 8.41 -1.08 -14.40
C LYS A 219 9.68 -1.89 -14.14
N PRO A 220 10.16 -2.72 -15.10
CA PRO A 220 11.33 -3.59 -14.88
C PRO A 220 12.56 -2.87 -14.35
N ASP A 221 12.90 -1.74 -14.93
CA ASP A 221 14.07 -0.95 -14.53
C ASP A 221 13.90 -0.35 -13.13
N ASP A 222 12.69 0.09 -12.79
CA ASP A 222 12.35 0.63 -11.47
C ASP A 222 12.46 -0.46 -10.40
N ILE A 223 12.00 -1.69 -10.69
CA ILE A 223 12.10 -2.83 -9.78
C ILE A 223 13.56 -3.16 -9.48
N VAL A 224 14.38 -3.29 -10.53
CA VAL A 224 15.82 -3.59 -10.36
C VAL A 224 16.50 -2.47 -9.56
N GLY A 225 16.20 -1.21 -9.89
CA GLY A 225 16.74 -0.05 -9.20
C GLY A 225 16.33 0.03 -7.73
N ALA A 226 15.07 -0.29 -7.42
CA ALA A 226 14.54 -0.28 -6.05
C ALA A 226 15.10 -1.44 -5.21
N VAL A 227 15.18 -2.66 -5.75
CA VAL A 227 15.77 -3.82 -5.05
C VAL A 227 17.24 -3.58 -4.69
N LYS A 228 18.01 -2.95 -5.58
CA LYS A 228 19.41 -2.56 -5.29
C LYS A 228 19.53 -1.59 -4.11
N ARG A 229 18.46 -0.86 -3.79
CA ARG A 229 18.36 0.14 -2.72
C ARG A 229 17.64 -0.37 -1.48
N GLY A 230 17.44 -1.69 -1.36
CA GLY A 230 16.91 -2.32 -0.15
C GLY A 230 15.39 -2.42 -0.07
N ILE A 231 14.69 -2.33 -1.19
CA ILE A 231 13.24 -2.57 -1.27
C ILE A 231 12.97 -4.05 -1.49
N ASP A 232 12.02 -4.61 -0.73
CA ASP A 232 11.64 -6.02 -0.75
C ASP A 232 10.34 -6.28 -1.52
N MET A 233 9.39 -5.34 -1.48
CA MET A 233 8.05 -5.51 -2.03
C MET A 233 7.69 -4.36 -2.97
N MET A 234 6.99 -4.66 -4.05
CA MET A 234 6.52 -3.68 -5.04
C MET A 234 5.22 -4.14 -5.69
N GLN A 235 4.42 -3.20 -6.18
CA GLN A 235 3.22 -3.47 -6.96
C GLN A 235 3.03 -2.45 -8.10
N ASN A 236 2.42 -2.87 -9.19
CA ASN A 236 1.96 -1.97 -10.25
C ASN A 236 0.82 -2.61 -11.05
N TYR A 237 0.07 -1.77 -11.76
CA TYR A 237 -1.04 -2.18 -12.63
C TYR A 237 -0.61 -2.83 -13.95
N PHE A 238 0.68 -2.86 -14.29
CA PHE A 238 1.16 -3.49 -15.51
C PHE A 238 1.05 -5.02 -15.43
N LEU A 239 0.49 -5.62 -16.48
CA LEU A 239 0.37 -7.07 -16.62
C LEU A 239 1.77 -7.72 -16.60
N ILE A 240 1.91 -8.81 -15.86
CA ILE A 240 3.14 -9.59 -15.81
C ILE A 240 3.33 -10.31 -17.13
N SER A 241 4.24 -9.84 -17.97
CA SER A 241 4.70 -10.58 -19.14
C SER A 241 5.72 -11.65 -18.74
N SER A 242 5.88 -12.72 -19.57
CA SER A 242 6.88 -13.78 -19.34
C SER A 242 8.33 -13.25 -19.30
N ALA A 243 8.62 -12.14 -19.99
CA ALA A 243 9.91 -11.46 -19.96
C ALA A 243 10.19 -10.81 -18.59
N PHE A 244 9.15 -10.29 -17.91
CA PHE A 244 9.20 -9.69 -16.59
C PHE A 244 9.59 -10.70 -15.51
N ARG A 245 9.04 -11.93 -15.58
CA ARG A 245 9.37 -13.04 -14.67
C ARG A 245 10.87 -13.37 -14.70
N LYS A 246 11.49 -13.37 -15.89
CA LYS A 246 12.94 -13.66 -16.02
C LYS A 246 13.80 -12.57 -15.39
N ALA A 247 13.43 -11.30 -15.49
CA ALA A 247 14.17 -10.18 -14.90
C ALA A 247 14.15 -10.22 -13.36
N ILE A 248 13.00 -10.51 -12.75
CA ILE A 248 12.85 -10.59 -11.27
C ILE A 248 13.58 -11.82 -10.71
N LEU A 249 13.45 -12.99 -11.34
CA LEU A 249 14.07 -14.22 -10.85
C LEU A 249 15.61 -14.23 -11.00
N SER A 250 16.19 -13.33 -11.78
CA SER A 250 17.64 -13.17 -11.90
C SER A 250 18.28 -12.37 -10.76
N THR A 251 17.49 -11.65 -9.94
CA THR A 251 17.99 -10.92 -8.77
C THR A 251 18.07 -11.85 -7.55
N LYS A 252 19.23 -12.45 -7.33
CA LYS A 252 19.52 -13.47 -6.29
C LYS A 252 19.55 -12.95 -4.83
N LYS A 253 18.79 -11.97 -4.41
CA LYS A 253 18.76 -11.46 -3.02
C LYS A 253 17.35 -11.07 -2.57
N ALA A 254 16.36 -11.95 -2.72
CA ALA A 254 15.13 -11.80 -1.95
C ALA A 254 15.36 -12.46 -0.58
N LYS A 255 15.41 -11.69 0.51
CA LYS A 255 15.22 -12.21 1.86
C LYS A 255 13.76 -12.63 1.97
N ALA A 256 13.49 -13.86 2.39
CA ALA A 256 12.14 -14.24 2.80
C ALA A 256 11.91 -13.69 4.21
N PHE A 257 10.92 -12.83 4.37
CA PHE A 257 10.44 -12.39 5.68
C PHE A 257 9.26 -13.26 6.06
N ASP A 258 9.34 -13.93 7.20
CA ASP A 258 8.19 -14.61 7.80
C ASP A 258 7.46 -13.62 8.73
N ILE A 259 6.57 -12.81 8.12
CA ILE A 259 5.78 -11.81 8.83
C ILE A 259 4.61 -12.40 9.63
N PHE A 260 4.39 -13.70 9.54
CA PHE A 260 3.29 -14.42 10.18
C PHE A 260 3.76 -15.35 11.31
N SER A 261 5.06 -15.51 11.52
CA SER A 261 5.57 -16.29 12.66
C SER A 261 5.27 -15.55 13.96
N PRO A 262 4.61 -16.19 14.95
CA PRO A 262 4.52 -15.63 16.29
C PRO A 262 5.92 -15.64 16.93
N GLU A 263 6.37 -14.50 17.45
CA GLU A 263 7.47 -14.42 18.40
C GLU A 263 7.07 -15.04 19.74
#